data_13ed62bc7507a99652a9c8142a8107ad
#
_entry.id   13ed62bc7507a99652a9c8142a8107ad
#
_cell.length_a   1.000
_cell.length_b   1.000
_cell.length_c   1.000
_cell.angle_alpha   90.00
_cell.angle_beta   90.00
_cell.angle_gamma   90.00
#
_symmetry.space_group_name_H-M   'P 1'
#
loop_
_entity.id
_entity.type
_entity.pdbx_description
1 polymer ?
#
loop_
_entity_poly.entity_id
_entity_poly.type
_entity_poly.pdbx_seq_one_letter_code
_entity_poly.pdbx_strand_id
1 'polypeptide(L)'
;MHRAAHALAARATDAYENARESVRRFINAPSTKEVVWVRGATEGINLVAQTWGKRHVGKGDEIVVTHLEHHANIVPWQMLCAEKGARLRVAPVDDRGDVILEEYEKLMGPRTRLVAIPQVSNALGTITPTREMVAIAHRYGAKVLVDGAQSVSHMRVDVQQLDCDWFVFSGHKVFAPTGIGVVYGKREILEASPPYQGGGNMIEDVTFEKTRYQPPPSRFEAGTGSIGDAVGLGAALDYVEKIGIETIDRYEHDLLVYGTRRLATVPGLTMIGTSKQKAGVMSFTLAGQRTEDISAELDKEGIAVRSGHHCAQPILRRFGVEATVRASLAFYNVCEDIDALVEALHRLQAARR
;
A
#
# COMPACT_ATOMS: atom_id res chain seq x y z
N MET A 1 11.37 -6.02 -27.50
CA MET A 1 12.32 -4.96 -27.85
C MET A 1 13.48 -4.86 -26.87
N HIS A 2 13.21 -4.95 -25.60
CA HIS A 2 14.17 -5.02 -24.53
C HIS A 2 15.09 -6.26 -24.69
N ARG A 3 16.41 -6.10 -24.47
CA ARG A 3 17.44 -7.14 -24.60
C ARG A 3 17.77 -7.65 -26.02
N ALA A 4 17.34 -6.96 -27.07
CA ALA A 4 17.83 -7.23 -28.42
C ALA A 4 19.12 -6.44 -28.71
N ALA A 5 19.95 -6.94 -29.61
CA ALA A 5 21.23 -6.34 -29.96
C ALA A 5 21.10 -5.20 -31.02
N HIS A 6 20.23 -4.22 -30.76
CA HIS A 6 20.07 -3.04 -31.61
C HIS A 6 19.81 -1.77 -30.75
N ALA A 7 20.08 -0.60 -31.32
CA ALA A 7 20.10 0.69 -30.62
C ALA A 7 18.79 0.99 -29.84
N LEU A 8 17.61 0.69 -30.42
CA LEU A 8 16.33 0.91 -29.72
C LEU A 8 16.16 -0.01 -28.51
N ALA A 9 16.63 -1.26 -28.59
CA ALA A 9 16.58 -2.18 -27.47
C ALA A 9 17.52 -1.77 -26.34
N ALA A 10 18.72 -1.31 -26.68
CA ALA A 10 19.67 -0.76 -25.69
C ALA A 10 19.03 0.42 -24.94
N ARG A 11 18.50 1.42 -25.67
CA ARG A 11 17.80 2.58 -25.08
C ARG A 11 16.63 2.18 -24.20
N ALA A 12 15.82 1.19 -24.62
CA ALA A 12 14.70 0.69 -23.82
C ALA A 12 15.17 -0.02 -22.54
N THR A 13 16.29 -0.76 -22.61
CA THR A 13 16.91 -1.39 -21.45
C THR A 13 17.44 -0.34 -20.48
N ASP A 14 18.15 0.65 -20.96
CA ASP A 14 18.69 1.74 -20.14
C ASP A 14 17.56 2.50 -19.43
N ALA A 15 16.47 2.83 -20.15
CA ALA A 15 15.31 3.50 -19.56
C ALA A 15 14.63 2.65 -18.48
N TYR A 16 14.53 1.34 -18.70
CA TYR A 16 13.94 0.40 -17.74
C TYR A 16 14.77 0.26 -16.46
N GLU A 17 16.10 0.15 -16.58
CA GLU A 17 16.98 0.08 -15.42
C GLU A 17 17.13 1.44 -14.71
N ASN A 18 17.09 2.55 -15.44
CA ASN A 18 17.04 3.89 -14.86
C ASN A 18 15.75 4.10 -14.03
N ALA A 19 14.62 3.58 -14.50
CA ALA A 19 13.38 3.62 -13.73
C ALA A 19 13.50 2.83 -12.40
N ARG A 20 14.23 1.69 -12.41
CA ARG A 20 14.53 0.94 -11.18
C ARG A 20 15.41 1.74 -10.22
N GLU A 21 16.37 2.50 -10.77
CA GLU A 21 17.19 3.40 -9.96
C GLU A 21 16.39 4.57 -9.38
N SER A 22 15.40 5.13 -10.12
CA SER A 22 14.47 6.13 -9.58
C SER A 22 13.67 5.55 -8.40
N VAL A 23 13.18 4.31 -8.50
CA VAL A 23 12.51 3.63 -7.37
C VAL A 23 13.48 3.46 -6.19
N ARG A 24 14.69 2.92 -6.43
CA ARG A 24 15.69 2.72 -5.38
C ARG A 24 15.94 4.01 -4.59
N ARG A 25 16.15 5.10 -5.30
CA ARG A 25 16.39 6.43 -4.70
C ARG A 25 15.16 6.92 -3.93
N PHE A 26 13.98 6.82 -4.53
CA PHE A 26 12.72 7.32 -3.97
C PHE A 26 12.35 6.70 -2.62
N ILE A 27 12.57 5.39 -2.47
CA ILE A 27 12.31 4.67 -1.20
C ILE A 27 13.56 4.48 -0.34
N ASN A 28 14.69 5.05 -0.73
CA ASN A 28 15.99 4.89 -0.09
C ASN A 28 16.43 3.41 0.07
N ALA A 29 16.19 2.58 -0.95
CA ALA A 29 16.68 1.21 -0.93
C ALA A 29 18.21 1.16 -1.12
N PRO A 30 18.93 0.21 -0.47
CA PRO A 30 20.40 0.10 -0.59
C PRO A 30 20.86 -0.21 -2.01
N SER A 31 20.10 -1.00 -2.77
CA SER A 31 20.47 -1.48 -4.09
C SER A 31 19.27 -1.69 -5.01
N THR A 32 19.46 -1.47 -6.31
CA THR A 32 18.48 -1.86 -7.34
C THR A 32 18.21 -3.36 -7.36
N LYS A 33 19.12 -4.18 -6.83
CA LYS A 33 18.95 -5.63 -6.70
C LYS A 33 17.88 -6.04 -5.67
N GLU A 34 17.44 -5.09 -4.86
CA GLU A 34 16.38 -5.25 -3.86
C GLU A 34 15.02 -4.71 -4.34
N VAL A 35 14.95 -4.25 -5.59
CA VAL A 35 13.76 -3.70 -6.22
C VAL A 35 13.25 -4.65 -7.28
N VAL A 36 12.10 -5.28 -7.05
CA VAL A 36 11.46 -6.24 -7.96
C VAL A 36 10.21 -5.61 -8.56
N TRP A 37 10.09 -5.69 -9.89
CA TRP A 37 8.88 -5.25 -10.59
C TRP A 37 7.75 -6.27 -10.45
N VAL A 38 6.57 -5.77 -10.13
CA VAL A 38 5.31 -6.52 -10.07
C VAL A 38 4.19 -5.68 -10.72
N ARG A 39 3.01 -6.23 -10.88
CA ARG A 39 1.85 -5.49 -11.44
C ARG A 39 1.21 -4.52 -10.44
N GLY A 40 1.55 -4.61 -9.16
CA GLY A 40 1.03 -3.78 -8.09
C GLY A 40 1.23 -4.43 -6.72
N ALA A 41 0.88 -3.72 -5.64
CA ALA A 41 1.04 -4.19 -4.27
C ALA A 41 0.39 -5.55 -4.02
N THR A 42 -0.78 -5.82 -4.60
CA THR A 42 -1.46 -7.12 -4.47
C THR A 42 -0.61 -8.27 -4.96
N GLU A 43 0.02 -8.15 -6.14
CA GLU A 43 0.95 -9.18 -6.62
C GLU A 43 2.19 -9.26 -5.75
N GLY A 44 2.72 -8.12 -5.29
CA GLY A 44 3.87 -8.09 -4.39
C GLY A 44 3.64 -8.85 -3.09
N ILE A 45 2.49 -8.67 -2.46
CA ILE A 45 2.11 -9.41 -1.25
C ILE A 45 1.96 -10.90 -1.55
N ASN A 46 1.33 -11.27 -2.67
CA ASN A 46 1.23 -12.67 -3.10
C ASN A 46 2.61 -13.28 -3.40
N LEU A 47 3.52 -12.53 -4.01
CA LEU A 47 4.90 -12.97 -4.24
C LEU A 47 5.55 -13.38 -2.91
N VAL A 48 5.49 -12.52 -1.90
CA VAL A 48 6.06 -12.81 -0.58
C VAL A 48 5.38 -14.03 0.06
N ALA A 49 4.04 -14.12 0.00
CA ALA A 49 3.28 -15.25 0.53
C ALA A 49 3.67 -16.58 -0.13
N GLN A 50 3.78 -16.59 -1.47
CA GLN A 50 4.06 -17.81 -2.26
C GLN A 50 5.54 -18.23 -2.26
N THR A 51 6.46 -17.30 -2.00
CA THR A 51 7.89 -17.59 -1.95
C THR A 51 8.35 -17.83 -0.51
N TRP A 52 8.62 -16.76 0.21
CA TRP A 52 9.10 -16.83 1.59
C TRP A 52 8.07 -17.46 2.53
N GLY A 53 6.80 -17.05 2.43
CA GLY A 53 5.73 -17.53 3.28
C GLY A 53 5.56 -19.04 3.21
N LYS A 54 5.42 -19.60 2.02
CA LYS A 54 5.30 -21.08 1.84
C LYS A 54 6.48 -21.86 2.38
N ARG A 55 7.66 -21.29 2.38
CA ARG A 55 8.89 -21.95 2.84
C ARG A 55 9.08 -21.90 4.36
N HIS A 56 8.62 -20.82 5.02
CA HIS A 56 8.96 -20.52 6.41
C HIS A 56 7.77 -20.58 7.38
N VAL A 57 6.53 -20.63 6.86
CA VAL A 57 5.32 -20.75 7.67
C VAL A 57 4.85 -22.21 7.67
N GLY A 58 4.65 -22.76 8.85
CA GLY A 58 4.20 -24.14 9.06
C GLY A 58 3.02 -24.24 10.02
N LYS A 59 2.66 -25.49 10.34
CA LYS A 59 1.52 -25.79 11.24
C LYS A 59 1.73 -25.18 12.63
N GLY A 60 0.74 -24.41 13.07
CA GLY A 60 0.75 -23.76 14.38
C GLY A 60 1.53 -22.46 14.43
N ASP A 61 2.22 -22.06 13.37
CA ASP A 61 2.82 -20.73 13.25
C ASP A 61 1.75 -19.66 13.14
N GLU A 62 2.14 -18.39 13.35
CA GLU A 62 1.23 -17.26 13.39
C GLU A 62 1.70 -16.16 12.42
N ILE A 63 0.73 -15.56 11.72
CA ILE A 63 0.90 -14.34 10.91
C ILE A 63 0.07 -13.26 11.58
N VAL A 64 0.67 -12.09 11.81
CA VAL A 64 -0.02 -10.96 12.45
C VAL A 64 -0.29 -9.88 11.42
N VAL A 65 -1.52 -9.40 11.40
CA VAL A 65 -1.98 -8.25 10.61
C VAL A 65 -2.68 -7.25 11.54
N THR A 66 -3.07 -6.08 11.05
CA THR A 66 -3.88 -5.13 11.82
C THR A 66 -5.33 -5.12 11.35
N HIS A 67 -6.22 -4.50 12.13
CA HIS A 67 -7.57 -4.19 11.65
C HIS A 67 -7.58 -3.20 10.46
N LEU A 68 -6.50 -2.46 10.22
CA LEU A 68 -6.42 -1.40 9.19
C LEU A 68 -6.15 -1.92 7.78
N GLU A 69 -6.02 -3.23 7.59
CA GLU A 69 -5.53 -3.80 6.34
C GLU A 69 -6.51 -3.64 5.17
N HIS A 70 -5.95 -3.32 4.00
CA HIS A 70 -6.61 -3.56 2.73
C HIS A 70 -6.76 -5.08 2.49
N HIS A 71 -7.80 -5.52 1.77
CA HIS A 71 -8.03 -6.94 1.47
C HIS A 71 -6.81 -7.63 0.86
N ALA A 72 -6.02 -6.92 0.05
CA ALA A 72 -4.79 -7.45 -0.54
C ALA A 72 -3.76 -7.89 0.51
N ASN A 73 -3.80 -7.30 1.72
CA ASN A 73 -2.91 -7.64 2.83
C ASN A 73 -3.61 -8.48 3.92
N ILE A 74 -4.75 -9.08 3.59
CA ILE A 74 -5.47 -10.05 4.43
C ILE A 74 -5.57 -11.40 3.72
N VAL A 75 -6.16 -11.40 2.51
CA VAL A 75 -6.58 -12.62 1.81
C VAL A 75 -5.40 -13.55 1.49
N PRO A 76 -4.24 -13.10 0.99
CA PRO A 76 -3.10 -13.97 0.73
C PRO A 76 -2.60 -14.70 2.00
N TRP A 77 -2.67 -14.01 3.14
CA TRP A 77 -2.28 -14.59 4.43
C TRP A 77 -3.30 -15.60 4.94
N GLN A 78 -4.59 -15.36 4.75
CA GLN A 78 -5.64 -16.34 5.04
C GLN A 78 -5.45 -17.61 4.21
N MET A 79 -5.17 -17.47 2.91
CA MET A 79 -4.89 -18.60 2.01
C MET A 79 -3.66 -19.38 2.47
N LEU A 80 -2.57 -18.69 2.81
CA LEU A 80 -1.35 -19.31 3.32
C LEU A 80 -1.58 -20.04 4.65
N CYS A 81 -2.31 -19.39 5.58
CA CYS A 81 -2.65 -20.00 6.86
C CYS A 81 -3.50 -21.28 6.69
N ALA A 82 -4.49 -21.25 5.81
CA ALA A 82 -5.32 -22.40 5.50
C ALA A 82 -4.50 -23.56 4.90
N GLU A 83 -3.58 -23.26 3.96
CA GLU A 83 -2.70 -24.24 3.33
C GLU A 83 -1.73 -24.88 4.34
N LYS A 84 -1.17 -24.07 5.23
CA LYS A 84 -0.08 -24.49 6.14
C LYS A 84 -0.54 -24.94 7.53
N GLY A 85 -1.83 -24.75 7.87
CA GLY A 85 -2.31 -24.97 9.23
C GLY A 85 -1.78 -23.95 10.23
N ALA A 86 -1.45 -22.76 9.76
CA ALA A 86 -1.05 -21.60 10.56
C ALA A 86 -2.27 -20.78 10.99
N ARG A 87 -2.06 -19.74 11.79
CA ARG A 87 -3.12 -18.88 12.32
C ARG A 87 -2.89 -17.41 11.92
N LEU A 88 -3.96 -16.75 11.48
CA LEU A 88 -3.96 -15.30 11.32
C LEU A 88 -4.37 -14.66 12.65
N ARG A 89 -3.57 -13.70 13.13
CA ARG A 89 -3.83 -12.90 14.34
C ARG A 89 -4.01 -11.45 13.93
N VAL A 90 -4.92 -10.74 14.61
CA VAL A 90 -5.28 -9.36 14.25
C VAL A 90 -5.01 -8.42 15.40
N ALA A 91 -4.14 -7.42 15.18
CA ALA A 91 -3.89 -6.36 16.14
C ALA A 91 -5.05 -5.36 16.12
N PRO A 92 -5.63 -5.05 17.30
CA PRO A 92 -6.77 -4.16 17.40
C PRO A 92 -6.39 -2.69 17.24
N VAL A 93 -7.41 -1.88 16.94
CA VAL A 93 -7.34 -0.42 16.94
C VAL A 93 -8.27 0.17 18.00
N ASP A 94 -7.95 1.36 18.46
CA ASP A 94 -8.81 2.15 19.34
C ASP A 94 -10.01 2.78 18.58
N ASP A 95 -10.83 3.55 19.28
CA ASP A 95 -12.02 4.19 18.70
C ASP A 95 -11.70 5.36 17.75
N ARG A 96 -10.45 5.78 17.67
CA ARG A 96 -9.98 6.76 16.68
C ARG A 96 -9.41 6.09 15.42
N GLY A 97 -9.11 4.80 15.52
CA GLY A 97 -8.48 4.02 14.45
C GLY A 97 -6.96 3.96 14.55
N ASP A 98 -6.39 4.25 15.72
CA ASP A 98 -4.96 4.09 16.00
C ASP A 98 -4.67 2.64 16.46
N VAL A 99 -3.56 2.05 16.02
CA VAL A 99 -3.15 0.71 16.46
C VAL A 99 -2.80 0.75 17.95
N ILE A 100 -3.36 -0.16 18.73
CA ILE A 100 -3.04 -0.30 20.16
C ILE A 100 -1.75 -1.11 20.29
N LEU A 101 -0.62 -0.42 20.46
CA LEU A 101 0.71 -1.03 20.43
C LEU A 101 0.91 -2.10 21.52
N GLU A 102 0.37 -1.89 22.71
CA GLU A 102 0.46 -2.87 23.79
C GLU A 102 -0.26 -4.17 23.44
N GLU A 103 -1.41 -4.08 22.77
CA GLU A 103 -2.14 -5.26 22.29
C GLU A 103 -1.45 -5.90 21.09
N TYR A 104 -0.86 -5.09 20.21
CA TYR A 104 -0.02 -5.60 19.11
C TYR A 104 1.18 -6.39 19.65
N GLU A 105 1.91 -5.87 20.63
CA GLU A 105 3.07 -6.56 21.21
C GLU A 105 2.67 -7.88 21.90
N LYS A 106 1.52 -7.94 22.58
CA LYS A 106 0.99 -9.17 23.19
C LYS A 106 0.70 -10.29 22.18
N LEU A 107 0.53 -9.97 20.89
CA LEU A 107 0.36 -10.95 19.84
C LEU A 107 1.67 -11.60 19.40
N MET A 108 2.82 -11.01 19.76
CA MET A 108 4.13 -11.51 19.37
C MET A 108 4.56 -12.68 20.25
N GLY A 109 5.21 -13.66 19.65
CA GLY A 109 5.72 -14.81 20.36
C GLY A 109 6.58 -15.71 19.48
N PRO A 110 7.08 -16.85 20.02
CA PRO A 110 8.03 -17.73 19.32
C PRO A 110 7.42 -18.40 18.07
N ARG A 111 6.10 -18.34 17.89
CA ARG A 111 5.41 -18.86 16.71
C ARG A 111 5.06 -17.76 15.69
N THR A 112 5.26 -16.50 16.01
CA THR A 112 5.04 -15.40 15.08
C THR A 112 6.15 -15.41 14.03
N ARG A 113 5.80 -15.69 12.76
CA ARG A 113 6.75 -15.78 11.65
C ARG A 113 6.76 -14.50 10.82
N LEU A 114 5.59 -13.92 10.63
CA LEU A 114 5.40 -12.77 9.76
C LEU A 114 4.43 -11.78 10.39
N VAL A 115 4.75 -10.52 10.21
CA VAL A 115 3.86 -9.38 10.43
C VAL A 115 3.65 -8.67 9.12
N ALA A 116 2.40 -8.39 8.74
CA ALA A 116 2.06 -7.66 7.53
C ALA A 116 1.15 -6.48 7.90
N ILE A 117 1.65 -5.27 7.71
CA ILE A 117 1.01 -4.03 8.22
C ILE A 117 0.97 -2.94 7.16
N PRO A 118 -0.06 -2.05 7.16
CA PRO A 118 -0.07 -0.89 6.29
C PRO A 118 0.76 0.22 6.95
N GLN A 119 1.47 1.01 6.15
CA GLN A 119 2.05 2.26 6.65
C GLN A 119 0.99 3.34 6.81
N VAL A 120 0.02 3.37 5.89
CA VAL A 120 -1.14 4.26 5.92
C VAL A 120 -2.40 3.49 5.56
N SER A 121 -3.43 3.61 6.39
CA SER A 121 -4.75 3.00 6.12
C SER A 121 -5.42 3.65 4.91
N ASN A 122 -5.83 2.84 3.95
CA ASN A 122 -6.55 3.31 2.78
C ASN A 122 -8.01 3.73 3.08
N ALA A 123 -8.59 3.22 4.16
CA ALA A 123 -9.96 3.53 4.56
C ALA A 123 -10.03 4.73 5.52
N LEU A 124 -9.11 4.83 6.47
CA LEU A 124 -9.15 5.85 7.52
C LEU A 124 -8.12 6.96 7.33
N GLY A 125 -7.08 6.72 6.56
CA GLY A 125 -5.93 7.61 6.45
C GLY A 125 -4.96 7.54 7.64
N THR A 126 -5.24 6.75 8.66
CA THR A 126 -4.36 6.59 9.83
C THR A 126 -2.96 6.21 9.40
N ILE A 127 -1.97 6.96 9.86
CA ILE A 127 -0.55 6.64 9.72
C ILE A 127 -0.16 5.77 10.92
N THR A 128 0.30 4.56 10.65
CA THR A 128 0.69 3.63 11.72
C THR A 128 2.07 3.97 12.27
N PRO A 129 2.38 3.63 13.53
CA PRO A 129 3.74 3.74 14.08
C PRO A 129 4.63 2.61 13.54
N THR A 130 4.78 2.57 12.20
CA THR A 130 5.35 1.45 11.43
C THR A 130 6.74 1.06 11.94
N ARG A 131 7.63 2.04 12.16
CA ARG A 131 8.99 1.77 12.62
C ARG A 131 9.02 1.06 13.98
N GLU A 132 8.15 1.50 14.89
CA GLU A 132 8.04 0.90 16.22
C GLU A 132 7.45 -0.52 16.12
N MET A 133 6.43 -0.72 15.29
CA MET A 133 5.84 -2.03 15.04
C MET A 133 6.85 -3.00 14.43
N VAL A 134 7.68 -2.54 13.48
CA VAL A 134 8.77 -3.35 12.90
C VAL A 134 9.78 -3.74 13.98
N ALA A 135 10.22 -2.79 14.80
CA ALA A 135 11.17 -3.07 15.88
C ALA A 135 10.62 -4.06 16.91
N ILE A 136 9.34 -3.96 17.26
CA ILE A 136 8.66 -4.94 18.12
C ILE A 136 8.70 -6.33 17.48
N ALA A 137 8.25 -6.48 16.24
CA ALA A 137 8.23 -7.76 15.54
C ALA A 137 9.61 -8.42 15.47
N HIS A 138 10.65 -7.63 15.14
CA HIS A 138 12.02 -8.12 15.04
C HIS A 138 12.59 -8.63 16.39
N ARG A 139 12.20 -8.03 17.54
CA ARG A 139 12.59 -8.55 18.86
C ARG A 139 12.12 -9.98 19.10
N TYR A 140 11.05 -10.40 18.46
CA TYR A 140 10.50 -11.75 18.53
C TYR A 140 10.91 -12.65 17.34
N GLY A 141 11.78 -12.14 16.45
CA GLY A 141 12.30 -12.89 15.30
C GLY A 141 11.32 -12.97 14.12
N ALA A 142 10.21 -12.27 14.16
CA ALA A 142 9.26 -12.21 13.05
C ALA A 142 9.76 -11.30 11.93
N LYS A 143 9.49 -11.67 10.67
CA LYS A 143 9.74 -10.84 9.49
C LYS A 143 8.58 -9.87 9.26
N VAL A 144 8.85 -8.71 8.64
CA VAL A 144 7.83 -7.67 8.46
C VAL A 144 7.70 -7.24 7.01
N LEU A 145 6.46 -7.35 6.50
CA LEU A 145 6.04 -6.74 5.24
C LEU A 145 5.25 -5.47 5.54
N VAL A 146 5.62 -4.37 4.90
CA VAL A 146 4.92 -3.10 4.98
C VAL A 146 4.20 -2.83 3.66
N ASP A 147 2.88 -2.65 3.72
CA ASP A 147 2.08 -2.14 2.60
C ASP A 147 2.17 -0.61 2.58
N GLY A 148 2.94 -0.11 1.62
CA GLY A 148 3.16 1.31 1.38
C GLY A 148 2.28 1.90 0.29
N ALA A 149 1.23 1.19 -0.16
CA ALA A 149 0.40 1.63 -1.27
C ALA A 149 -0.24 3.01 -1.06
N GLN A 150 -0.48 3.40 0.18
CA GLN A 150 -1.04 4.72 0.52
C GLN A 150 0.00 5.72 1.04
N SER A 151 1.21 5.28 1.38
CA SER A 151 2.23 6.20 1.92
C SER A 151 3.09 6.85 0.85
N VAL A 152 3.39 6.14 -0.25
CA VAL A 152 4.37 6.55 -1.26
C VAL A 152 4.06 7.88 -1.96
N SER A 153 2.80 8.31 -2.00
CA SER A 153 2.41 9.60 -2.59
C SER A 153 2.27 10.73 -1.59
N HIS A 154 2.22 10.41 -0.29
CA HIS A 154 1.85 11.37 0.75
C HIS A 154 2.99 11.72 1.71
N MET A 155 3.99 10.85 1.85
CA MET A 155 5.07 11.03 2.82
C MET A 155 6.38 10.40 2.37
N ARG A 156 7.49 10.85 2.95
CA ARG A 156 8.80 10.24 2.70
C ARG A 156 8.81 8.78 3.18
N VAL A 157 9.22 7.91 2.27
CA VAL A 157 9.49 6.50 2.59
C VAL A 157 10.99 6.26 2.62
N ASP A 158 11.47 5.67 3.71
CA ASP A 158 12.85 5.25 3.88
C ASP A 158 12.85 3.81 4.41
N VAL A 159 13.05 2.85 3.51
CA VAL A 159 12.99 1.43 3.86
C VAL A 159 14.13 0.99 4.77
N GLN A 160 15.27 1.70 4.74
CA GLN A 160 16.39 1.45 5.63
C GLN A 160 16.07 1.93 7.05
N GLN A 161 15.46 3.11 7.18
CA GLN A 161 15.03 3.63 8.48
C GLN A 161 13.86 2.83 9.08
N LEU A 162 12.94 2.36 8.25
CA LEU A 162 11.85 1.47 8.66
C LEU A 162 12.36 0.10 9.10
N ASP A 163 13.50 -0.33 8.54
CA ASP A 163 14.11 -1.66 8.74
C ASP A 163 13.17 -2.81 8.39
N CYS A 164 12.15 -2.58 7.54
CA CYS A 164 11.22 -3.61 7.12
C CYS A 164 11.92 -4.66 6.21
N ASP A 165 11.43 -5.88 6.25
CA ASP A 165 11.98 -6.97 5.44
C ASP A 165 11.46 -6.92 4.00
N TRP A 166 10.23 -6.43 3.79
CA TRP A 166 9.64 -6.08 2.50
C TRP A 166 8.83 -4.80 2.61
N PHE A 167 8.81 -4.07 1.48
CA PHE A 167 7.92 -2.92 1.29
C PHE A 167 7.27 -3.02 -0.09
N VAL A 168 5.95 -2.85 -0.18
CA VAL A 168 5.21 -3.00 -1.43
C VAL A 168 4.38 -1.76 -1.74
N PHE A 169 4.31 -1.40 -3.03
CA PHE A 169 3.40 -0.36 -3.50
C PHE A 169 2.99 -0.54 -4.96
N SER A 170 1.97 0.20 -5.38
CA SER A 170 1.45 0.24 -6.74
C SER A 170 1.74 1.58 -7.40
N GLY A 171 2.18 1.58 -8.66
CA GLY A 171 2.52 2.78 -9.40
C GLY A 171 1.35 3.77 -9.55
N HIS A 172 0.14 3.28 -9.84
CA HIS A 172 -1.04 4.14 -9.98
C HIS A 172 -1.44 4.89 -8.69
N LYS A 173 -0.85 4.55 -7.54
CA LYS A 173 -1.04 5.27 -6.27
C LYS A 173 -0.08 6.45 -6.11
N VAL A 174 0.97 6.50 -6.93
CA VAL A 174 1.97 7.57 -6.95
C VAL A 174 2.04 8.23 -8.34
N PHE A 175 0.84 8.47 -8.92
CA PHE A 175 0.63 9.20 -10.19
C PHE A 175 1.23 8.54 -11.44
N ALA A 176 1.61 7.26 -11.35
CA ALA A 176 2.17 6.48 -12.44
C ALA A 176 1.10 5.64 -13.17
N PRO A 177 1.44 4.97 -14.27
CA PRO A 177 0.54 4.06 -14.97
C PRO A 177 0.01 2.93 -14.08
N THR A 178 -1.13 2.37 -14.47
CA THR A 178 -1.64 1.12 -13.90
C THR A 178 -0.81 -0.07 -14.41
N GLY A 179 -0.87 -1.21 -13.71
CA GLY A 179 -0.19 -2.44 -14.19
C GLY A 179 1.28 -2.55 -13.82
N ILE A 180 1.81 -1.58 -13.07
CA ILE A 180 3.17 -1.59 -12.51
C ILE A 180 3.14 -1.36 -11.01
N GLY A 181 4.05 -1.98 -10.28
CA GLY A 181 4.29 -1.83 -8.86
C GLY A 181 5.64 -2.38 -8.47
N VAL A 182 5.93 -2.32 -7.20
CA VAL A 182 7.24 -2.63 -6.64
C VAL A 182 7.12 -3.53 -5.42
N VAL A 183 8.03 -4.48 -5.33
CA VAL A 183 8.44 -5.12 -4.08
C VAL A 183 9.89 -4.71 -3.82
N TYR A 184 10.12 -3.98 -2.74
CA TYR A 184 11.40 -3.95 -2.09
C TYR A 184 11.53 -5.17 -1.18
N GLY A 185 12.66 -5.81 -1.14
CA GLY A 185 12.97 -6.88 -0.18
C GLY A 185 14.44 -6.86 0.20
N LYS A 186 14.75 -7.07 1.48
CA LYS A 186 16.14 -7.19 1.95
C LYS A 186 16.86 -8.27 1.12
N ARG A 187 18.07 -7.95 0.69
CA ARG A 187 18.83 -8.75 -0.28
C ARG A 187 18.96 -10.21 0.13
N GLU A 188 19.35 -10.46 1.37
CA GLU A 188 19.53 -11.81 1.90
C GLU A 188 18.23 -12.64 1.87
N ILE A 189 17.10 -11.98 2.04
CA ILE A 189 15.78 -12.64 2.01
C ILE A 189 15.40 -12.99 0.57
N LEU A 190 15.62 -12.07 -0.36
CA LEU A 190 15.34 -12.31 -1.78
C LEU A 190 16.27 -13.41 -2.33
N GLU A 191 17.55 -13.40 -1.97
CA GLU A 191 18.50 -14.43 -2.39
C GLU A 191 18.13 -15.82 -1.86
N ALA A 192 17.61 -15.92 -0.63
CA ALA A 192 17.16 -17.16 -0.01
C ALA A 192 15.78 -17.63 -0.50
N SER A 193 15.00 -16.76 -1.16
CA SER A 193 13.65 -17.10 -1.59
C SER A 193 13.64 -17.84 -2.94
N PRO A 194 12.76 -18.83 -3.12
CA PRO A 194 12.56 -19.47 -4.42
C PRO A 194 11.90 -18.53 -5.42
N PRO A 195 11.94 -18.82 -6.73
CA PRO A 195 11.19 -18.05 -7.72
C PRO A 195 9.69 -18.09 -7.45
N TYR A 196 8.99 -17.03 -7.88
CA TYR A 196 7.53 -16.91 -7.76
C TYR A 196 6.81 -17.54 -8.98
N GLN A 197 7.24 -17.16 -10.17
CA GLN A 197 6.73 -17.64 -11.43
C GLN A 197 7.87 -18.22 -12.26
N GLY A 198 7.58 -19.20 -13.12
CA GLY A 198 8.56 -19.78 -14.04
C GLY A 198 8.35 -19.28 -15.47
N GLY A 199 9.46 -19.12 -16.20
CA GLY A 199 9.43 -18.70 -17.59
C GLY A 199 10.78 -18.22 -18.09
N GLY A 200 10.79 -17.52 -19.21
CA GLY A 200 11.99 -16.83 -19.71
C GLY A 200 12.38 -15.66 -18.80
N ASN A 201 13.49 -15.03 -19.07
CA ASN A 201 14.06 -13.89 -18.37
C ASN A 201 14.64 -14.20 -16.96
N MET A 202 13.99 -15.05 -16.19
CA MET A 202 14.32 -15.35 -14.79
C MET A 202 15.28 -16.54 -14.64
N ILE A 203 15.71 -17.15 -15.73
CA ILE A 203 16.60 -18.29 -15.78
C ILE A 203 18.01 -17.93 -16.27
N GLU A 204 19.01 -18.63 -15.77
CA GLU A 204 20.38 -18.59 -16.25
C GLU A 204 20.63 -19.71 -17.27
N ASP A 205 20.11 -20.92 -16.95
CA ASP A 205 20.27 -22.11 -17.78
C ASP A 205 19.08 -23.06 -17.55
N VAL A 206 18.63 -23.74 -18.64
CA VAL A 206 17.51 -24.67 -18.59
C VAL A 206 17.84 -25.93 -19.40
N THR A 207 17.71 -27.09 -18.75
CA THR A 207 17.60 -28.40 -19.41
C THR A 207 16.25 -29.02 -19.03
N PHE A 208 15.87 -30.16 -19.64
CA PHE A 208 14.65 -30.86 -19.26
C PHE A 208 14.72 -31.38 -17.81
N GLU A 209 15.92 -31.63 -17.29
CA GLU A 209 16.16 -32.19 -15.95
C GLU A 209 16.30 -31.12 -14.87
N LYS A 210 16.77 -29.91 -15.24
CA LYS A 210 17.15 -28.89 -14.25
C LYS A 210 17.09 -27.48 -14.81
N THR A 211 16.71 -26.54 -13.94
CA THR A 211 16.80 -25.09 -14.18
C THR A 211 17.74 -24.43 -13.18
N ARG A 212 18.61 -23.55 -13.66
CA ARG A 212 19.35 -22.58 -12.83
C ARG A 212 18.69 -21.22 -13.00
N TYR A 213 18.44 -20.55 -11.88
CA TYR A 213 17.72 -19.28 -11.84
C TYR A 213 18.68 -18.11 -11.74
N GLN A 214 18.31 -16.98 -12.34
CA GLN A 214 18.99 -15.71 -12.16
C GLN A 214 18.97 -15.27 -10.70
N PRO A 215 19.94 -14.43 -10.26
CA PRO A 215 19.82 -13.75 -8.97
C PRO A 215 18.66 -12.74 -8.95
N PRO A 216 18.24 -12.27 -7.75
CA PRO A 216 17.32 -11.13 -7.66
C PRO A 216 17.88 -9.88 -8.37
N PRO A 217 17.04 -9.03 -8.96
CA PRO A 217 15.57 -9.10 -9.00
C PRO A 217 15.02 -10.02 -10.09
N SER A 218 15.84 -10.38 -11.10
CA SER A 218 15.43 -11.10 -12.31
C SER A 218 14.76 -12.44 -11.99
N ARG A 219 15.15 -13.12 -10.91
CA ARG A 219 14.52 -14.37 -10.42
C ARG A 219 13.01 -14.26 -10.25
N PHE A 220 12.51 -13.08 -9.91
CA PHE A 220 11.10 -12.83 -9.62
C PHE A 220 10.34 -12.18 -10.78
N GLU A 221 11.03 -11.90 -11.91
CA GLU A 221 10.50 -11.19 -13.07
C GLU A 221 10.43 -12.12 -14.29
N ALA A 222 9.51 -13.09 -14.25
CA ALA A 222 9.33 -14.05 -15.32
C ALA A 222 8.70 -13.42 -16.57
N GLY A 223 9.25 -13.74 -17.73
CA GLY A 223 8.78 -13.23 -19.02
C GLY A 223 9.25 -11.81 -19.33
N THR A 224 8.59 -11.16 -20.29
CA THR A 224 8.84 -9.76 -20.62
C THR A 224 8.01 -8.88 -19.72
N GLY A 225 8.65 -8.06 -18.90
CA GLY A 225 7.98 -7.12 -18.00
C GLY A 225 7.30 -5.95 -18.74
N SER A 226 6.51 -5.19 -18.02
CA SER A 226 5.87 -3.96 -18.53
C SER A 226 6.88 -2.80 -18.59
N ILE A 227 7.64 -2.74 -19.68
CA ILE A 227 8.75 -1.78 -19.85
C ILE A 227 8.22 -0.35 -19.87
N GLY A 228 7.16 -0.09 -20.64
CA GLY A 228 6.55 1.24 -20.77
C GLY A 228 6.05 1.77 -19.43
N ASP A 229 5.35 0.93 -18.67
CA ASP A 229 4.79 1.33 -17.39
C ASP A 229 5.89 1.50 -16.31
N ALA A 230 6.97 0.71 -16.36
CA ALA A 230 8.11 0.88 -15.47
C ALA A 230 8.81 2.23 -15.72
N VAL A 231 9.03 2.59 -16.99
CA VAL A 231 9.56 3.91 -17.38
C VAL A 231 8.61 5.03 -16.95
N GLY A 232 7.30 4.85 -17.12
CA GLY A 232 6.28 5.79 -16.64
C GLY A 232 6.30 5.96 -15.12
N LEU A 233 6.52 4.86 -14.36
CA LEU A 233 6.70 4.93 -12.91
C LEU A 233 7.95 5.74 -12.54
N GLY A 234 9.09 5.47 -13.20
CA GLY A 234 10.32 6.26 -12.99
C GLY A 234 10.09 7.76 -13.18
N ALA A 235 9.43 8.13 -14.30
CA ALA A 235 9.10 9.53 -14.60
C ALA A 235 8.17 10.16 -13.56
N ALA A 236 7.17 9.42 -13.05
CA ALA A 236 6.26 9.89 -12.01
C ALA A 236 7.01 10.14 -10.68
N LEU A 237 7.91 9.23 -10.29
CA LEU A 237 8.72 9.40 -9.08
C LEU A 237 9.67 10.59 -9.18
N ASP A 238 10.35 10.76 -10.31
CA ASP A 238 11.21 11.92 -10.56
C ASP A 238 10.40 13.24 -10.52
N TYR A 239 9.16 13.23 -11.01
CA TYR A 239 8.26 14.39 -10.92
C TYR A 239 7.87 14.71 -9.45
N VAL A 240 7.50 13.70 -8.67
CA VAL A 240 7.18 13.87 -7.24
C VAL A 240 8.40 14.36 -6.45
N GLU A 241 9.58 13.81 -6.71
CA GLU A 241 10.84 14.27 -6.09
C GLU A 241 11.16 15.72 -6.46
N LYS A 242 10.88 16.16 -7.69
CA LYS A 242 11.08 17.53 -8.13
C LYS A 242 10.15 18.53 -7.40
N ILE A 243 8.92 18.14 -7.09
CA ILE A 243 8.01 18.95 -6.25
C ILE A 243 8.53 18.96 -4.81
N GLY A 244 9.03 17.83 -4.33
CA GLY A 244 9.48 17.61 -2.97
C GLY A 244 8.41 16.96 -2.10
N ILE A 245 8.64 15.71 -1.72
CA ILE A 245 7.64 14.93 -0.97
C ILE A 245 7.32 15.56 0.40
N GLU A 246 8.26 16.21 1.04
CA GLU A 246 8.04 16.92 2.30
C GLU A 246 7.18 18.19 2.12
N THR A 247 7.21 18.78 0.93
CA THR A 247 6.33 19.90 0.56
C THR A 247 4.92 19.40 0.31
N ILE A 248 4.79 18.26 -0.38
CA ILE A 248 3.51 17.57 -0.61
C ILE A 248 2.88 17.22 0.74
N ASP A 249 3.60 16.54 1.62
CA ASP A 249 3.13 16.12 2.95
C ASP A 249 2.56 17.29 3.75
N ARG A 250 3.31 18.40 3.87
CA ARG A 250 2.85 19.60 4.58
C ARG A 250 1.61 20.22 3.95
N TYR A 251 1.60 20.34 2.63
CA TYR A 251 0.48 20.93 1.91
C TYR A 251 -0.80 20.12 2.04
N GLU A 252 -0.69 18.79 1.88
CA GLU A 252 -1.83 17.88 2.06
C GLU A 252 -2.30 17.82 3.51
N HIS A 253 -1.39 17.95 4.48
CA HIS A 253 -1.75 18.07 5.89
C HIS A 253 -2.56 19.35 6.16
N ASP A 254 -2.16 20.49 5.61
CA ASP A 254 -2.90 21.73 5.74
C ASP A 254 -4.30 21.63 5.12
N LEU A 255 -4.42 21.01 3.93
CA LEU A 255 -5.69 20.71 3.30
C LEU A 255 -6.56 19.75 4.15
N LEU A 256 -5.97 18.73 4.75
CA LEU A 256 -6.67 17.79 5.62
C LEU A 256 -7.24 18.49 6.85
N VAL A 257 -6.46 19.35 7.49
CA VAL A 257 -6.90 20.14 8.66
C VAL A 257 -8.04 21.07 8.26
N TYR A 258 -7.89 21.75 7.12
CA TYR A 258 -8.96 22.61 6.57
C TYR A 258 -10.22 21.80 6.29
N GLY A 259 -10.11 20.71 5.54
CA GLY A 259 -11.24 19.87 5.14
C GLY A 259 -11.95 19.22 6.33
N THR A 260 -11.22 18.78 7.34
CA THR A 260 -11.80 18.21 8.55
C THR A 260 -12.65 19.25 9.29
N ARG A 261 -12.17 20.49 9.41
CA ARG A 261 -12.95 21.60 10.02
C ARG A 261 -14.18 21.94 9.21
N ARG A 262 -14.07 21.98 7.90
CA ARG A 262 -15.19 22.30 6.98
C ARG A 262 -16.25 21.20 7.03
N LEU A 263 -15.86 19.91 6.95
CA LEU A 263 -16.79 18.78 7.03
C LEU A 263 -17.54 18.72 8.38
N ALA A 264 -16.90 19.14 9.47
CA ALA A 264 -17.54 19.20 10.79
C ALA A 264 -18.72 20.19 10.86
N THR A 265 -18.86 21.09 9.91
CA THR A 265 -20.02 22.02 9.81
C THR A 265 -21.25 21.37 9.20
N VAL A 266 -21.13 20.21 8.55
CA VAL A 266 -22.23 19.53 7.87
C VAL A 266 -23.11 18.81 8.91
N PRO A 267 -24.39 19.17 9.05
CA PRO A 267 -25.26 18.51 10.02
C PRO A 267 -25.42 17.02 9.75
N GLY A 268 -25.28 16.20 10.79
CA GLY A 268 -25.44 14.74 10.70
C GLY A 268 -24.26 14.00 10.03
N LEU A 269 -23.17 14.70 9.70
CA LEU A 269 -21.95 14.05 9.23
C LEU A 269 -21.18 13.47 10.42
N THR A 270 -20.74 12.21 10.27
CA THR A 270 -19.88 11.53 11.24
C THR A 270 -18.60 11.10 10.54
N MET A 271 -17.46 11.60 11.01
CA MET A 271 -16.14 11.18 10.54
C MET A 271 -15.81 9.78 11.05
N ILE A 272 -15.31 8.91 10.18
CA ILE A 272 -14.84 7.57 10.50
C ILE A 272 -13.31 7.55 10.42
N GLY A 273 -12.68 7.27 11.57
CA GLY A 273 -11.23 7.39 11.73
C GLY A 273 -10.79 8.83 12.01
N THR A 274 -10.50 9.09 13.28
CA THR A 274 -10.16 10.42 13.82
C THR A 274 -8.78 10.46 14.46
N SER A 275 -7.87 9.59 13.98
CA SER A 275 -6.47 9.62 14.39
C SER A 275 -5.86 11.01 14.20
N LYS A 276 -4.94 11.39 15.09
CA LYS A 276 -4.17 12.64 14.95
C LYS A 276 -3.09 12.53 13.88
N GLN A 277 -2.59 11.32 13.64
CA GLN A 277 -1.60 11.03 12.61
C GLN A 277 -2.34 10.49 11.39
N LYS A 278 -2.62 11.35 10.42
CA LYS A 278 -3.44 11.04 9.24
C LYS A 278 -2.84 11.61 7.96
N ALA A 279 -2.88 10.81 6.89
CA ALA A 279 -2.71 11.27 5.52
C ALA A 279 -4.02 11.86 4.97
N GLY A 280 -3.99 12.44 3.78
CA GLY A 280 -5.07 13.19 3.13
C GLY A 280 -6.32 12.36 2.78
N VAL A 281 -6.87 11.60 3.72
CA VAL A 281 -8.06 10.76 3.57
C VAL A 281 -9.13 11.17 4.58
N MET A 282 -10.32 11.50 4.10
CA MET A 282 -11.48 11.86 4.93
C MET A 282 -12.63 10.90 4.61
N SER A 283 -12.85 9.93 5.51
CA SER A 283 -13.96 8.99 5.43
C SER A 283 -15.08 9.40 6.38
N PHE A 284 -16.31 9.38 5.89
CA PHE A 284 -17.47 9.82 6.67
C PHE A 284 -18.74 9.09 6.26
N THR A 285 -19.74 9.16 7.15
CA THR A 285 -21.14 8.84 6.88
C THR A 285 -21.98 10.08 7.05
N LEU A 286 -23.20 10.09 6.48
CA LEU A 286 -24.15 11.17 6.59
C LEU A 286 -25.50 10.59 7.07
N ALA A 287 -26.02 11.09 8.19
CA ALA A 287 -27.20 10.54 8.83
C ALA A 287 -28.41 10.45 7.88
N GLY A 288 -29.03 9.28 7.83
CA GLY A 288 -30.21 9.01 7.01
C GLY A 288 -29.94 8.89 5.51
N GLN A 289 -28.65 8.84 5.07
CA GLN A 289 -28.31 8.73 3.66
C GLN A 289 -27.42 7.52 3.38
N ARG A 290 -27.66 6.84 2.25
CA ARG A 290 -26.78 5.78 1.77
C ARG A 290 -25.53 6.38 1.11
N THR A 291 -24.41 5.76 1.31
CA THR A 291 -23.12 6.24 0.75
C THR A 291 -23.11 6.30 -0.77
N GLU A 292 -23.82 5.37 -1.43
CA GLU A 292 -23.96 5.32 -2.87
C GLU A 292 -24.76 6.51 -3.41
N ASP A 293 -25.86 6.87 -2.72
CA ASP A 293 -26.72 8.00 -3.11
C ASP A 293 -25.95 9.34 -2.98
N ILE A 294 -25.21 9.49 -1.87
CA ILE A 294 -24.33 10.67 -1.68
C ILE A 294 -23.31 10.79 -2.82
N SER A 295 -22.64 9.68 -3.15
CA SER A 295 -21.62 9.66 -4.20
C SER A 295 -22.22 9.99 -5.56
N ALA A 296 -23.43 9.48 -5.87
CA ALA A 296 -24.12 9.76 -7.13
C ALA A 296 -24.56 11.22 -7.25
N GLU A 297 -25.00 11.85 -6.16
CA GLU A 297 -25.36 13.27 -6.19
C GLU A 297 -24.12 14.16 -6.32
N LEU A 298 -23.03 13.85 -5.62
CA LEU A 298 -21.76 14.56 -5.75
C LEU A 298 -21.18 14.47 -7.17
N ASP A 299 -21.29 13.31 -7.80
CA ASP A 299 -20.83 13.09 -9.18
C ASP A 299 -21.55 13.99 -10.19
N LYS A 300 -22.86 14.25 -10.01
CA LYS A 300 -23.62 15.20 -10.85
C LYS A 300 -23.09 16.64 -10.78
N GLU A 301 -22.41 16.98 -9.70
CA GLU A 301 -21.78 18.28 -9.49
C GLU A 301 -20.29 18.28 -9.84
N GLY A 302 -19.77 17.18 -10.43
CA GLY A 302 -18.36 17.04 -10.80
C GLY A 302 -17.42 16.77 -9.62
N ILE A 303 -17.96 16.35 -8.45
CA ILE A 303 -17.19 16.09 -7.25
C ILE A 303 -16.94 14.59 -7.13
N ALA A 304 -15.70 14.16 -7.36
CA ALA A 304 -15.29 12.77 -7.32
C ALA A 304 -14.97 12.30 -5.89
N VAL A 305 -15.79 11.40 -5.37
CA VAL A 305 -15.55 10.68 -4.10
C VAL A 305 -15.66 9.18 -4.34
N ARG A 306 -15.22 8.40 -3.38
CA ARG A 306 -15.43 6.95 -3.41
C ARG A 306 -16.42 6.55 -2.33
N SER A 307 -17.47 5.80 -2.69
CA SER A 307 -18.38 5.15 -1.76
C SER A 307 -18.10 3.65 -1.63
N GLY A 308 -18.50 3.05 -0.51
CA GLY A 308 -18.44 1.63 -0.27
C GLY A 308 -17.44 1.22 0.81
N HIS A 309 -17.02 -0.04 0.77
CA HIS A 309 -16.15 -0.64 1.80
C HIS A 309 -14.64 -0.42 1.61
N HIS A 310 -14.21 0.27 0.56
CA HIS A 310 -12.82 0.63 0.25
C HIS A 310 -11.85 -0.56 0.24
N CYS A 311 -12.33 -1.78 0.02
CA CYS A 311 -11.55 -3.03 0.17
C CYS A 311 -10.94 -3.18 1.58
N ALA A 312 -11.64 -2.70 2.62
CA ALA A 312 -11.22 -2.71 4.03
C ALA A 312 -12.41 -2.97 4.95
N GLN A 313 -13.28 -3.93 4.60
CA GLN A 313 -14.49 -4.26 5.37
C GLN A 313 -14.25 -4.49 6.86
N PRO A 314 -13.17 -5.20 7.30
CA PRO A 314 -12.98 -5.44 8.73
C PRO A 314 -12.89 -4.17 9.57
N ILE A 315 -12.17 -3.14 9.10
CA ILE A 315 -12.05 -1.89 9.86
C ILE A 315 -13.37 -1.10 9.87
N LEU A 316 -14.12 -1.09 8.77
CA LEU A 316 -15.41 -0.40 8.74
C LEU A 316 -16.41 -1.06 9.71
N ARG A 317 -16.44 -2.39 9.78
CA ARG A 317 -17.26 -3.15 10.74
C ARG A 317 -16.83 -2.91 12.18
N ARG A 318 -15.54 -2.72 12.45
CA ARG A 318 -15.03 -2.28 13.77
C ARG A 318 -15.65 -0.94 14.20
N PHE A 319 -15.94 -0.05 13.24
CA PHE A 319 -16.63 1.22 13.47
C PHE A 319 -18.17 1.11 13.36
N GLY A 320 -18.72 -0.08 13.22
CA GLY A 320 -20.17 -0.31 13.15
C GLY A 320 -20.81 0.14 11.82
N VAL A 321 -20.03 0.28 10.75
CA VAL A 321 -20.51 0.67 9.42
C VAL A 321 -20.06 -0.34 8.36
N GLU A 322 -20.86 -0.53 7.31
CA GLU A 322 -20.49 -1.40 6.18
C GLU A 322 -19.85 -0.62 5.03
N ALA A 323 -20.10 0.70 4.96
CA ALA A 323 -19.61 1.57 3.91
C ALA A 323 -19.41 3.00 4.43
N THR A 324 -18.51 3.74 3.79
CA THR A 324 -18.34 5.19 3.98
C THR A 324 -18.23 5.89 2.64
N VAL A 325 -18.45 7.21 2.64
CA VAL A 325 -17.98 8.09 1.58
C VAL A 325 -16.56 8.51 1.94
N ARG A 326 -15.63 8.42 0.98
CA ARG A 326 -14.24 8.78 1.18
C ARG A 326 -13.81 9.85 0.18
N ALA A 327 -13.46 11.03 0.67
CA ALA A 327 -12.74 12.05 -0.05
C ALA A 327 -11.23 11.86 0.18
N SER A 328 -10.45 11.82 -0.89
CA SER A 328 -8.99 11.68 -0.84
C SER A 328 -8.35 12.92 -1.44
N LEU A 329 -7.41 13.50 -0.72
CA LEU A 329 -6.66 14.68 -1.13
C LEU A 329 -5.35 14.28 -1.79
N ALA A 330 -4.89 15.10 -2.71
CA ALA A 330 -3.58 15.03 -3.31
C ALA A 330 -3.02 16.46 -3.49
N PHE A 331 -1.74 16.56 -3.78
CA PHE A 331 -1.03 17.83 -3.89
C PHE A 331 -1.59 18.81 -4.94
N TYR A 332 -2.46 18.37 -5.84
CA TYR A 332 -3.12 19.20 -6.84
C TYR A 332 -4.50 19.71 -6.42
N ASN A 333 -5.03 19.28 -5.26
CA ASN A 333 -6.27 19.81 -4.73
C ASN A 333 -6.06 21.18 -4.07
N VAL A 334 -7.13 21.96 -4.01
CA VAL A 334 -7.15 23.28 -3.39
C VAL A 334 -8.30 23.39 -2.37
N CYS A 335 -8.32 24.45 -1.56
CA CYS A 335 -9.38 24.66 -0.58
C CYS A 335 -10.77 24.76 -1.21
N GLU A 336 -10.86 25.30 -2.41
CA GLU A 336 -12.10 25.45 -3.20
C GLU A 336 -12.73 24.10 -3.55
N ASP A 337 -11.93 23.05 -3.79
CA ASP A 337 -12.43 21.67 -4.01
C ASP A 337 -13.14 21.15 -2.76
N ILE A 338 -12.57 21.45 -1.59
CA ILE A 338 -13.13 21.07 -0.29
C ILE A 338 -14.41 21.87 -0.01
N ASP A 339 -14.41 23.17 -0.31
CA ASP A 339 -15.59 24.02 -0.13
C ASP A 339 -16.74 23.55 -1.02
N ALA A 340 -16.48 23.21 -2.28
CA ALA A 340 -17.47 22.66 -3.19
C ALA A 340 -18.09 21.35 -2.63
N LEU A 341 -17.25 20.43 -2.11
CA LEU A 341 -17.71 19.21 -1.46
C LEU A 341 -18.64 19.53 -0.27
N VAL A 342 -18.22 20.43 0.62
CA VAL A 342 -18.97 20.76 1.84
C VAL A 342 -20.29 21.44 1.50
N GLU A 343 -20.30 22.37 0.55
CA GLU A 343 -21.54 23.02 0.10
C GLU A 343 -22.53 22.04 -0.53
N ALA A 344 -22.05 21.10 -1.36
CA ALA A 344 -22.88 20.04 -1.91
C ALA A 344 -23.49 19.17 -0.81
N LEU A 345 -22.72 18.78 0.21
CA LEU A 345 -23.22 18.02 1.35
C LEU A 345 -24.26 18.80 2.19
N HIS A 346 -24.08 20.11 2.36
CA HIS A 346 -25.10 20.96 3.00
C HIS A 346 -26.40 20.99 2.19
N ARG A 347 -26.34 21.12 0.85
CA ARG A 347 -27.54 21.06 -0.02
C ARG A 347 -28.25 19.71 0.10
N LEU A 348 -27.51 18.61 0.09
CA LEU A 348 -28.06 17.27 0.26
C LEU A 348 -28.81 17.09 1.60
N GLN A 349 -28.31 17.70 2.67
CA GLN A 349 -28.97 17.67 3.97
C GLN A 349 -30.20 18.58 4.04
N ALA A 350 -30.16 19.76 3.39
CA ALA A 350 -31.26 20.71 3.37
C ALA A 350 -32.47 20.17 2.56
N ALA A 351 -32.22 19.49 1.46
CA ALA A 351 -33.28 18.94 0.58
C ALA A 351 -34.11 17.82 1.24
N ARG A 352 -33.72 17.32 2.43
CA ARG A 352 -34.44 16.28 3.19
C ARG A 352 -35.21 16.79 4.40
N ARG A 353 -35.11 18.06 4.71
CA ARG A 353 -35.93 18.74 5.72
C ARG A 353 -37.22 19.28 5.10
#